data_c4a740bb7ef6295219c30abb9a59c6d2
#
_entry.id   c4a740bb7ef6295219c30abb9a59c6d2
#
_cell.length_a   1.000
_cell.length_b   1.000
_cell.length_c   1.000
_cell.angle_alpha   90.00
_cell.angle_beta   90.00
_cell.angle_gamma   90.00
#
_symmetry.space_group_name_H-M   'P 1'
#
loop_
_entity.id
_entity.type
_entity.pdbx_description
1 polymer ?
#
loop_
_entity_poly.entity_id
_entity_poly.type
_entity_poly.pdbx_seq_one_letter_code
_entity_poly.pdbx_strand_id
1 'polypeptide(L)'
;MREIIVFSKMLREKSVDELAGIAHEYGFEGYDLCVRPGYPVNPDNVGEALVQAARTLERAGLAIPMITGSLDLLTPDNPTAEPTLRAMDSANVRLLKLGYFRFDPVTQDYWAEVGKIRAALEGWAQLAQKYNVKICYHTHNDRCMGLNAAALAHLINGFDPRYIGAYLDPLHLVLEGEEFAFGLAMVQKYLSIVALKDVLKWREEKNGHGSVAFEVVPAGEGMVDWTAVFADLHRVGYQGPLSMHCEYHQVPEAEFWRILKGEVAFFKRMRANTWGAQATAGAG
;
A
#
# COMPACT_ATOMS: atom_id res chain seq x y z
N MET A 1 13.34 -3.19 8.50
CA MET A 1 13.78 -1.91 7.91
C MET A 1 12.51 -1.18 7.50
N ARG A 2 12.46 0.12 7.54
CA ARG A 2 11.28 0.93 7.19
C ARG A 2 11.61 1.67 5.89
N GLU A 3 11.79 0.87 4.83
CA GLU A 3 12.14 1.41 3.52
C GLU A 3 11.05 2.35 3.02
N ILE A 4 11.44 3.51 2.50
CA ILE A 4 10.57 4.39 1.73
C ILE A 4 10.64 3.93 0.29
N ILE A 5 9.56 3.29 -0.14
CA ILE A 5 9.41 2.75 -1.48
C ILE A 5 8.37 3.53 -2.27
N VAL A 6 8.40 3.43 -3.60
CA VAL A 6 7.43 4.10 -4.47
C VAL A 6 6.52 3.07 -5.13
N PHE A 7 5.20 3.29 -5.08
CA PHE A 7 4.24 2.52 -5.85
C PHE A 7 4.40 2.87 -7.34
N SER A 8 4.81 1.88 -8.13
CA SER A 8 5.20 2.10 -9.53
C SER A 8 4.01 2.32 -10.50
N LYS A 9 2.79 2.53 -9.98
CA LYS A 9 1.57 2.73 -10.78
C LYS A 9 1.72 3.85 -11.83
N MET A 10 2.31 4.98 -11.44
CA MET A 10 2.47 6.15 -12.31
C MET A 10 3.68 6.01 -13.27
N LEU A 11 4.47 4.94 -13.12
CA LEU A 11 5.67 4.66 -13.92
C LEU A 11 5.46 3.48 -14.88
N ARG A 12 4.23 3.30 -15.34
CA ARG A 12 3.79 2.15 -16.14
C ARG A 12 4.66 1.87 -17.37
N GLU A 13 5.09 2.93 -18.05
CA GLU A 13 5.85 2.85 -19.29
C GLU A 13 7.37 2.65 -19.07
N LYS A 14 7.81 2.61 -17.82
CA LYS A 14 9.23 2.52 -17.47
C LYS A 14 9.66 1.06 -17.34
N SER A 15 10.72 0.68 -18.03
CA SER A 15 11.39 -0.60 -17.84
C SER A 15 11.98 -0.73 -16.44
N VAL A 16 12.31 -1.94 -16.01
CA VAL A 16 12.92 -2.19 -14.68
C VAL A 16 14.26 -1.48 -14.53
N ASP A 17 15.05 -1.38 -15.59
CA ASP A 17 16.34 -0.66 -15.58
C ASP A 17 16.13 0.84 -15.43
N GLU A 18 15.12 1.43 -16.10
CA GLU A 18 14.74 2.84 -15.90
C GLU A 18 14.23 3.08 -14.46
N LEU A 19 13.44 2.15 -13.90
CA LEU A 19 13.02 2.23 -12.50
C LEU A 19 14.22 2.28 -11.54
N ALA A 20 15.27 1.48 -11.80
CA ALA A 20 16.50 1.55 -10.99
C ALA A 20 17.17 2.94 -11.06
N GLY A 21 17.27 3.51 -12.27
CA GLY A 21 17.79 4.86 -12.47
C GLY A 21 16.98 5.93 -11.75
N ILE A 22 15.66 5.88 -11.87
CA ILE A 22 14.73 6.79 -11.19
C ILE A 22 14.89 6.71 -9.65
N ALA A 23 14.95 5.51 -9.09
CA ALA A 23 15.11 5.36 -7.64
C ALA A 23 16.41 5.99 -7.13
N HIS A 24 17.50 5.85 -7.87
CA HIS A 24 18.78 6.49 -7.52
C HIS A 24 18.72 8.01 -7.68
N GLU A 25 18.14 8.53 -8.77
CA GLU A 25 18.03 9.96 -9.02
C GLU A 25 17.21 10.67 -7.95
N TYR A 26 16.07 10.09 -7.53
CA TYR A 26 15.16 10.69 -6.55
C TYR A 26 15.44 10.21 -5.12
N GLY A 27 16.27 9.19 -4.95
CA GLY A 27 16.82 8.77 -3.66
C GLY A 27 15.86 7.97 -2.78
N PHE A 28 14.89 7.25 -3.31
CA PHE A 28 14.08 6.29 -2.56
C PHE A 28 14.67 4.86 -2.62
N GLU A 29 14.13 3.92 -1.84
CA GLU A 29 14.88 2.70 -1.47
C GLU A 29 14.34 1.44 -2.14
N GLY A 30 13.34 1.57 -3.02
CA GLY A 30 12.75 0.43 -3.73
C GLY A 30 11.34 0.69 -4.21
N TYR A 31 10.63 -0.39 -4.54
CA TYR A 31 9.30 -0.30 -5.15
C TYR A 31 8.26 -1.17 -4.46
N ASP A 32 7.04 -0.61 -4.31
CA ASP A 32 5.79 -1.32 -4.37
C ASP A 32 5.53 -1.59 -5.86
N LEU A 33 5.93 -2.78 -6.32
CA LEU A 33 5.94 -3.05 -7.75
C LEU A 33 4.53 -3.39 -8.25
N CYS A 34 4.03 -2.60 -9.20
CA CYS A 34 2.74 -2.82 -9.82
C CYS A 34 2.80 -4.01 -10.79
N VAL A 35 2.05 -5.09 -10.51
CA VAL A 35 1.95 -6.29 -11.35
C VAL A 35 0.55 -6.35 -11.94
N ARG A 36 0.36 -5.68 -13.07
CA ARG A 36 -0.94 -5.53 -13.73
C ARG A 36 -0.80 -5.60 -15.25
N PRO A 37 -1.87 -5.90 -15.99
CA PRO A 37 -1.83 -5.84 -17.45
C PRO A 37 -1.28 -4.52 -17.98
N GLY A 38 -0.33 -4.60 -18.90
CA GLY A 38 0.32 -3.43 -19.52
C GLY A 38 1.47 -2.82 -18.73
N TYR A 39 1.90 -3.44 -17.62
CA TYR A 39 3.15 -3.11 -16.92
C TYR A 39 4.28 -4.04 -17.33
N PRO A 40 5.56 -3.66 -17.15
CA PRO A 40 6.70 -4.53 -17.50
C PRO A 40 6.64 -5.89 -16.83
N VAL A 41 6.25 -5.94 -15.57
CA VAL A 41 5.88 -7.17 -14.86
C VAL A 41 4.36 -7.23 -14.78
N ASN A 42 3.76 -8.26 -15.34
CA ASN A 42 2.31 -8.40 -15.42
C ASN A 42 1.89 -9.88 -15.22
N PRO A 43 0.60 -10.18 -15.05
CA PRO A 43 0.16 -11.56 -14.79
C PRO A 43 0.58 -12.59 -15.82
N ASP A 44 0.76 -12.20 -17.09
CA ASP A 44 1.10 -13.13 -18.17
C ASP A 44 2.59 -13.53 -18.15
N ASN A 45 3.47 -12.66 -17.63
CA ASN A 45 4.92 -12.89 -17.59
C ASN A 45 5.50 -12.99 -16.16
N VAL A 46 4.67 -12.93 -15.12
CA VAL A 46 5.10 -12.78 -13.71
C VAL A 46 6.13 -13.84 -13.29
N GLY A 47 6.02 -15.06 -13.81
CA GLY A 47 6.88 -16.19 -13.43
C GLY A 47 8.38 -15.92 -13.62
N GLU A 48 8.74 -15.27 -14.72
CA GLU A 48 10.13 -14.94 -15.05
C GLU A 48 10.44 -13.46 -14.78
N ALA A 49 9.53 -12.56 -15.18
CA ALA A 49 9.75 -11.13 -15.14
C ALA A 49 9.91 -10.60 -13.72
N LEU A 50 9.16 -11.11 -12.73
CA LEU A 50 9.30 -10.69 -11.34
C LEU A 50 10.67 -11.12 -10.77
N VAL A 51 11.13 -12.32 -11.08
CA VAL A 51 12.43 -12.82 -10.63
C VAL A 51 13.56 -11.99 -11.24
N GLN A 52 13.45 -11.63 -12.52
CA GLN A 52 14.43 -10.78 -13.19
C GLN A 52 14.40 -9.35 -12.62
N ALA A 53 13.22 -8.78 -12.41
CA ALA A 53 13.06 -7.46 -11.81
C ALA A 53 13.68 -7.39 -10.41
N ALA A 54 13.42 -8.41 -9.58
CA ALA A 54 14.00 -8.49 -8.25
C ALA A 54 15.53 -8.51 -8.29
N ARG A 55 16.12 -9.33 -9.15
CA ARG A 55 17.60 -9.40 -9.34
C ARG A 55 18.18 -8.10 -9.87
N THR A 56 17.49 -7.43 -10.78
CA THR A 56 17.98 -6.15 -11.36
C THR A 56 17.96 -5.05 -10.29
N LEU A 57 16.88 -4.91 -9.55
CA LEU A 57 16.77 -3.92 -8.49
C LEU A 57 17.69 -4.23 -7.29
N GLU A 58 17.82 -5.51 -6.90
CA GLU A 58 18.75 -5.92 -5.85
C GLU A 58 20.21 -5.57 -6.20
N ARG A 59 20.65 -5.81 -7.43
CA ARG A 59 21.99 -5.41 -7.91
C ARG A 59 22.21 -3.91 -7.89
N ALA A 60 21.13 -3.14 -8.03
CA ALA A 60 21.12 -1.69 -7.86
C ALA A 60 21.00 -1.24 -6.38
N GLY A 61 20.98 -2.17 -5.43
CA GLY A 61 20.80 -1.85 -4.00
C GLY A 61 19.37 -1.43 -3.61
N LEU A 62 18.38 -1.80 -4.43
CA LEU A 62 16.97 -1.45 -4.24
C LEU A 62 16.13 -2.66 -3.85
N ALA A 63 15.09 -2.45 -3.05
CA ALA A 63 14.21 -3.50 -2.56
C ALA A 63 12.89 -3.58 -3.36
N ILE A 64 12.33 -4.80 -3.46
CA ILE A 64 10.91 -5.04 -3.78
C ILE A 64 10.31 -5.79 -2.58
N PRO A 65 9.93 -5.11 -1.50
CA PRO A 65 9.34 -5.80 -0.35
C PRO A 65 7.93 -6.31 -0.63
N MET A 66 7.26 -5.72 -1.63
CA MET A 66 5.88 -6.00 -1.97
C MET A 66 5.58 -5.84 -3.45
N ILE A 67 4.50 -6.48 -3.89
CA ILE A 67 3.83 -6.18 -5.15
C ILE A 67 2.37 -5.76 -4.92
N THR A 68 1.87 -4.90 -5.80
CA THR A 68 0.45 -4.59 -5.93
C THR A 68 -0.11 -5.34 -7.13
N GLY A 69 -0.96 -6.32 -6.86
CA GLY A 69 -1.61 -7.17 -7.86
C GLY A 69 -2.65 -6.46 -8.72
N SER A 70 -3.18 -7.18 -9.69
CA SER A 70 -4.29 -6.73 -10.53
C SER A 70 -5.54 -6.44 -9.70
N LEU A 71 -6.41 -5.53 -10.18
CA LEU A 71 -7.62 -5.12 -9.46
C LEU A 71 -8.64 -6.25 -9.32
N ASP A 72 -8.62 -7.21 -10.22
CA ASP A 72 -9.44 -8.43 -10.26
C ASP A 72 -8.82 -9.62 -9.53
N LEU A 73 -7.61 -9.48 -9.00
CA LEU A 73 -6.98 -10.50 -8.15
C LEU A 73 -7.61 -10.46 -6.76
N LEU A 74 -8.79 -11.08 -6.63
CA LEU A 74 -9.63 -11.03 -5.44
C LEU A 74 -9.70 -12.36 -4.70
N THR A 75 -9.74 -13.47 -5.42
CA THR A 75 -9.94 -14.80 -4.86
C THR A 75 -8.79 -15.74 -5.22
N PRO A 76 -8.51 -16.76 -4.40
CA PRO A 76 -7.37 -17.66 -4.60
C PRO A 76 -7.53 -18.61 -5.80
N ASP A 77 -8.73 -18.75 -6.33
CA ASP A 77 -9.04 -19.53 -7.54
C ASP A 77 -8.83 -18.73 -8.83
N ASN A 78 -8.49 -17.44 -8.74
CA ASN A 78 -8.07 -16.66 -9.90
C ASN A 78 -6.87 -17.36 -10.56
N PRO A 79 -6.90 -17.61 -11.88
CA PRO A 79 -5.86 -18.39 -12.56
C PRO A 79 -4.45 -17.78 -12.44
N THR A 80 -4.34 -16.47 -12.13
CA THR A 80 -3.05 -15.80 -11.92
C THR A 80 -2.58 -15.84 -10.47
N ALA A 81 -3.42 -16.27 -9.51
CA ALA A 81 -3.13 -16.23 -8.08
C ALA A 81 -1.90 -17.08 -7.71
N GLU A 82 -1.97 -18.38 -7.94
CA GLU A 82 -0.88 -19.29 -7.57
C GLU A 82 0.41 -19.06 -8.38
N PRO A 83 0.37 -18.79 -9.70
CA PRO A 83 1.56 -18.38 -10.45
C PRO A 83 2.25 -17.13 -9.88
N THR A 84 1.47 -16.12 -9.47
CA THR A 84 2.00 -14.90 -8.85
C THR A 84 2.70 -15.21 -7.52
N LEU A 85 2.07 -15.98 -6.62
CA LEU A 85 2.69 -16.33 -5.34
C LEU A 85 3.95 -17.17 -5.48
N ARG A 86 3.97 -18.09 -6.45
CA ARG A 86 5.17 -18.88 -6.78
C ARG A 86 6.32 -17.98 -7.26
N ALA A 87 6.01 -17.01 -8.12
CA ALA A 87 6.99 -16.03 -8.60
C ALA A 87 7.52 -15.16 -7.45
N MET A 88 6.63 -14.73 -6.55
CA MET A 88 7.00 -13.96 -5.36
C MET A 88 7.94 -14.74 -4.44
N ASP A 89 7.67 -16.02 -4.19
CA ASP A 89 8.56 -16.87 -3.39
C ASP A 89 9.93 -17.02 -4.04
N SER A 90 9.97 -17.28 -5.36
CA SER A 90 11.21 -17.37 -6.13
C SER A 90 12.01 -16.06 -6.18
N ALA A 91 11.33 -14.92 -6.15
CA ALA A 91 11.90 -13.59 -6.14
C ALA A 91 12.21 -13.04 -4.72
N ASN A 92 11.90 -13.80 -3.66
CA ASN A 92 11.97 -13.36 -2.26
C ASN A 92 11.12 -12.11 -1.95
N VAL A 93 10.03 -11.90 -2.67
CA VAL A 93 9.05 -10.83 -2.41
C VAL A 93 7.97 -11.36 -1.47
N ARG A 94 7.68 -10.67 -0.37
CA ARG A 94 6.92 -11.27 0.75
C ARG A 94 5.54 -10.70 0.98
N LEU A 95 5.19 -9.55 0.42
CA LEU A 95 3.90 -8.89 0.64
C LEU A 95 3.15 -8.73 -0.69
N LEU A 96 1.91 -9.22 -0.73
CA LEU A 96 1.00 -9.05 -1.87
C LEU A 96 -0.20 -8.19 -1.46
N LYS A 97 -0.40 -7.05 -2.14
CA LYS A 97 -1.64 -6.29 -2.05
C LYS A 97 -2.64 -6.81 -3.07
N LEU A 98 -3.82 -7.23 -2.59
CA LEU A 98 -4.95 -7.71 -3.43
C LEU A 98 -5.66 -6.56 -4.17
N GLY A 99 -6.56 -6.91 -5.09
CA GLY A 99 -7.57 -6.01 -5.62
C GLY A 99 -8.56 -5.53 -4.55
N TYR A 100 -9.65 -4.87 -4.97
CA TYR A 100 -10.65 -4.33 -4.05
C TYR A 100 -12.00 -5.00 -4.27
N PHE A 101 -12.56 -5.59 -3.21
CA PHE A 101 -13.95 -6.00 -3.18
C PHE A 101 -14.83 -4.76 -3.09
N ARG A 102 -15.70 -4.56 -4.06
CA ARG A 102 -16.67 -3.46 -4.10
C ARG A 102 -17.96 -3.86 -3.39
N PHE A 103 -18.64 -2.87 -2.83
CA PHE A 103 -19.91 -3.05 -2.15
C PHE A 103 -20.99 -2.11 -2.69
N ASP A 104 -22.13 -2.67 -3.09
CA ASP A 104 -23.31 -1.91 -3.43
C ASP A 104 -24.35 -2.01 -2.29
N PRO A 105 -24.53 -0.93 -1.50
CA PRO A 105 -25.43 -0.96 -0.34
C PRO A 105 -26.92 -1.07 -0.73
N VAL A 106 -27.24 -0.95 -2.02
CA VAL A 106 -28.64 -1.07 -2.50
C VAL A 106 -29.01 -2.52 -2.80
N THR A 107 -28.07 -3.30 -3.30
CA THR A 107 -28.33 -4.65 -3.83
C THR A 107 -27.66 -5.76 -3.03
N GLN A 108 -26.71 -5.45 -2.16
CA GLN A 108 -25.93 -6.44 -1.40
C GLN A 108 -26.19 -6.35 0.10
N ASP A 109 -26.12 -7.49 0.78
CA ASP A 109 -26.07 -7.57 2.24
C ASP A 109 -24.60 -7.50 2.72
N TYR A 110 -24.30 -6.53 3.59
CA TYR A 110 -22.94 -6.28 4.07
C TYR A 110 -22.31 -7.50 4.75
N TRP A 111 -23.05 -8.16 5.64
CA TRP A 111 -22.52 -9.29 6.39
C TRP A 111 -22.37 -10.55 5.55
N ALA A 112 -23.23 -10.72 4.55
CA ALA A 112 -23.06 -11.78 3.56
C ALA A 112 -21.79 -11.57 2.73
N GLU A 113 -21.52 -10.32 2.31
CA GLU A 113 -20.28 -9.98 1.59
C GLU A 113 -19.03 -10.16 2.47
N VAL A 114 -19.08 -9.74 3.76
CA VAL A 114 -18.01 -10.05 4.73
C VAL A 114 -17.76 -11.55 4.79
N GLY A 115 -18.80 -12.37 4.87
CA GLY A 115 -18.68 -13.84 4.89
C GLY A 115 -17.98 -14.39 3.64
N LYS A 116 -18.36 -13.93 2.45
CA LYS A 116 -17.74 -14.34 1.17
C LYS A 116 -16.26 -13.95 1.10
N ILE A 117 -15.93 -12.72 1.50
CA ILE A 117 -14.54 -12.23 1.49
C ILE A 117 -13.69 -13.03 2.48
N ARG A 118 -14.20 -13.31 3.67
CA ARG A 118 -13.50 -14.10 4.66
C ARG A 118 -13.24 -15.53 4.17
N ALA A 119 -14.22 -16.14 3.48
CA ALA A 119 -14.01 -17.46 2.84
C ALA A 119 -12.91 -17.41 1.76
N ALA A 120 -12.85 -16.35 0.96
CA ALA A 120 -11.75 -16.14 0.02
C ALA A 120 -10.40 -15.96 0.73
N LEU A 121 -10.37 -15.19 1.85
CA LEU A 121 -9.16 -15.00 2.66
C LEU A 121 -8.66 -16.28 3.33
N GLU A 122 -9.53 -17.24 3.67
CA GLU A 122 -9.12 -18.57 4.14
C GLU A 122 -8.31 -19.32 3.07
N GLY A 123 -8.78 -19.34 1.83
CA GLY A 123 -8.03 -19.94 0.72
C GLY A 123 -6.72 -19.17 0.42
N TRP A 124 -6.75 -17.84 0.50
CA TRP A 124 -5.54 -17.04 0.40
C TRP A 124 -4.52 -17.35 1.51
N ALA A 125 -4.96 -17.54 2.75
CA ALA A 125 -4.07 -17.87 3.87
C ALA A 125 -3.36 -19.22 3.64
N GLN A 126 -4.05 -20.20 3.05
CA GLN A 126 -3.45 -21.49 2.69
C GLN A 126 -2.36 -21.35 1.61
N LEU A 127 -2.64 -20.59 0.54
CA LEU A 127 -1.65 -20.29 -0.49
C LEU A 127 -0.49 -19.44 0.06
N ALA A 128 -0.78 -18.47 0.90
CA ALA A 128 0.21 -17.63 1.55
C ALA A 128 1.19 -18.45 2.41
N GLN A 129 0.67 -19.43 3.16
CA GLN A 129 1.48 -20.38 3.92
C GLN A 129 2.37 -21.22 3.01
N LYS A 130 1.82 -21.76 1.90
CA LYS A 130 2.54 -22.59 0.94
C LYS A 130 3.73 -21.87 0.32
N TYR A 131 3.59 -20.58 0.01
CA TYR A 131 4.60 -19.78 -0.70
C TYR A 131 5.34 -18.78 0.19
N ASN A 132 5.18 -18.85 1.53
CA ASN A 132 5.80 -17.93 2.48
C ASN A 132 5.61 -16.46 2.11
N VAL A 133 4.39 -16.09 1.77
CA VAL A 133 3.95 -14.73 1.39
C VAL A 133 2.88 -14.27 2.38
N LYS A 134 2.70 -12.96 2.55
CA LYS A 134 1.58 -12.40 3.29
C LYS A 134 0.66 -11.65 2.33
N ILE A 135 -0.62 -11.96 2.41
CA ILE A 135 -1.68 -11.31 1.65
C ILE A 135 -2.17 -10.11 2.44
N CYS A 136 -2.06 -8.93 1.87
CA CYS A 136 -2.42 -7.67 2.51
C CYS A 136 -3.66 -7.07 1.87
N TYR A 137 -4.65 -6.70 2.69
CA TYR A 137 -5.81 -5.97 2.22
C TYR A 137 -5.68 -4.48 2.57
N HIS A 138 -5.88 -3.63 1.58
CA HIS A 138 -5.63 -2.20 1.64
C HIS A 138 -6.92 -1.44 2.00
N THR A 139 -6.88 -0.55 3.00
CA THR A 139 -7.99 0.37 3.25
C THR A 139 -8.15 1.31 2.06
N HIS A 140 -9.38 1.42 1.54
CA HIS A 140 -9.67 2.26 0.38
C HIS A 140 -11.12 2.72 0.39
N ASN A 141 -11.34 4.03 0.23
CA ASN A 141 -12.66 4.62 0.05
C ASN A 141 -13.37 4.11 -1.22
N ASP A 142 -14.37 4.81 -1.73
CA ASP A 142 -15.03 4.51 -2.98
C ASP A 142 -15.74 3.15 -2.98
N ARG A 143 -16.59 2.96 -1.96
CA ARG A 143 -17.41 1.74 -1.79
C ARG A 143 -16.61 0.43 -1.75
N CYS A 144 -15.36 0.47 -1.31
CA CYS A 144 -14.61 -0.76 -1.05
C CYS A 144 -15.04 -1.38 0.29
N MET A 145 -15.12 -2.69 0.33
CA MET A 145 -15.14 -3.42 1.59
C MET A 145 -13.80 -3.18 2.29
N GLY A 146 -13.78 -2.77 3.54
CA GLY A 146 -12.54 -2.29 4.17
C GLY A 146 -12.22 -0.83 3.81
N LEU A 147 -13.29 0.01 3.73
CA LEU A 147 -13.16 1.45 3.43
C LEU A 147 -12.31 2.21 4.47
N ASN A 148 -12.25 1.70 5.69
CA ASN A 148 -11.43 2.19 6.79
C ASN A 148 -10.94 1.01 7.65
N ALA A 149 -10.21 1.25 8.74
CA ALA A 149 -9.65 0.18 9.56
C ALA A 149 -10.73 -0.62 10.31
N ALA A 150 -11.83 0.02 10.72
CA ALA A 150 -12.95 -0.67 11.34
C ALA A 150 -13.59 -1.70 10.38
N ALA A 151 -13.87 -1.30 9.15
CA ALA A 151 -14.38 -2.20 8.13
C ALA A 151 -13.34 -3.28 7.74
N LEU A 152 -12.06 -2.92 7.66
CA LEU A 152 -10.99 -3.89 7.42
C LEU A 152 -10.91 -4.93 8.55
N ALA A 153 -11.11 -4.53 9.80
CA ALA A 153 -11.11 -5.45 10.95
C ALA A 153 -12.19 -6.53 10.82
N HIS A 154 -13.38 -6.22 10.27
CA HIS A 154 -14.41 -7.23 9.99
C HIS A 154 -13.94 -8.32 9.04
N LEU A 155 -13.05 -7.96 8.09
CA LEU A 155 -12.54 -8.90 7.09
C LEU A 155 -11.42 -9.78 7.64
N ILE A 156 -10.47 -9.20 8.40
CA ILE A 156 -9.21 -9.89 8.73
C ILE A 156 -9.11 -10.40 10.17
N ASN A 157 -9.99 -9.96 11.08
CA ASN A 157 -9.92 -10.39 12.47
C ASN A 157 -10.10 -11.92 12.61
N GLY A 158 -9.20 -12.55 13.38
CA GLY A 158 -9.18 -14.00 13.62
C GLY A 158 -8.24 -14.78 12.68
N PHE A 159 -7.75 -14.20 11.59
CA PHE A 159 -6.72 -14.83 10.76
C PHE A 159 -5.34 -14.78 11.43
N ASP A 160 -4.44 -15.64 10.94
CA ASP A 160 -3.04 -15.62 11.35
C ASP A 160 -2.33 -14.41 10.69
N PRO A 161 -1.78 -13.48 11.49
CA PRO A 161 -1.12 -12.27 10.96
C PRO A 161 0.18 -12.55 10.22
N ARG A 162 0.68 -13.79 10.22
CA ARG A 162 1.80 -14.20 9.37
C ARG A 162 1.41 -14.25 7.90
N TYR A 163 0.13 -14.57 7.61
CA TYR A 163 -0.34 -14.83 6.24
C TYR A 163 -1.38 -13.82 5.76
N ILE A 164 -2.15 -13.21 6.66
CA ILE A 164 -3.10 -12.14 6.33
C ILE A 164 -2.68 -10.86 7.05
N GLY A 165 -2.57 -9.77 6.31
CA GLY A 165 -2.09 -8.49 6.78
C GLY A 165 -3.01 -7.32 6.44
N ALA A 166 -2.80 -6.21 7.15
CA ALA A 166 -3.41 -4.91 6.90
C ALA A 166 -2.43 -4.00 6.15
N TYR A 167 -2.93 -3.32 5.16
CA TYR A 167 -2.29 -2.21 4.48
C TYR A 167 -3.10 -0.95 4.79
N LEU A 168 -2.63 -0.13 5.74
CA LEU A 168 -3.31 1.10 6.12
C LEU A 168 -2.90 2.26 5.21
N ASP A 169 -3.89 3.02 4.78
CA ASP A 169 -3.70 4.27 4.05
C ASP A 169 -4.30 5.44 4.85
N PRO A 170 -3.46 6.29 5.47
CA PRO A 170 -3.92 7.43 6.25
C PRO A 170 -4.83 8.38 5.46
N LEU A 171 -4.63 8.56 4.15
CA LEU A 171 -5.50 9.36 3.30
C LEU A 171 -6.94 8.84 3.34
N HIS A 172 -7.11 7.51 3.13
CA HIS A 172 -8.45 6.92 3.10
C HIS A 172 -9.12 6.97 4.47
N LEU A 173 -8.35 6.85 5.57
CA LEU A 173 -8.89 7.03 6.92
C LEU A 173 -9.37 8.47 7.13
N VAL A 174 -8.60 9.48 6.71
CA VAL A 174 -9.02 10.90 6.79
C VAL A 174 -10.28 11.15 5.97
N LEU A 175 -10.40 10.57 4.76
CA LEU A 175 -11.62 10.71 3.94
C LEU A 175 -12.86 10.15 4.64
N GLU A 176 -12.73 9.00 5.27
CA GLU A 176 -13.81 8.32 5.98
C GLU A 176 -13.99 8.81 7.44
N GLY A 177 -13.21 9.80 7.86
CA GLY A 177 -13.34 10.42 9.19
C GLY A 177 -12.82 9.54 10.33
N GLU A 178 -11.93 8.60 10.07
CA GLU A 178 -11.32 7.74 11.09
C GLU A 178 -9.94 8.27 11.48
N GLU A 179 -9.70 8.48 12.76
CA GLU A 179 -8.39 8.86 13.29
C GLU A 179 -7.40 7.71 13.13
N PHE A 180 -6.17 7.99 12.67
CA PHE A 180 -5.17 6.97 12.40
C PHE A 180 -4.85 6.11 13.63
N ALA A 181 -4.67 6.73 14.81
CA ALA A 181 -4.38 6.03 16.06
C ALA A 181 -5.50 5.03 16.43
N PHE A 182 -6.76 5.43 16.21
CA PHE A 182 -7.93 4.60 16.49
C PHE A 182 -8.00 3.42 15.52
N GLY A 183 -7.84 3.70 14.21
CA GLY A 183 -7.79 2.66 13.18
C GLY A 183 -6.64 1.69 13.38
N LEU A 184 -5.45 2.21 13.69
CA LEU A 184 -4.27 1.40 13.99
C LEU A 184 -4.51 0.45 15.15
N ALA A 185 -5.14 0.90 16.24
CA ALA A 185 -5.43 0.07 17.41
C ALA A 185 -6.28 -1.16 17.07
N MET A 186 -7.22 -1.05 16.10
CA MET A 186 -8.08 -2.15 15.68
C MET A 186 -7.32 -3.24 14.89
N VAL A 187 -6.31 -2.85 14.10
CA VAL A 187 -5.64 -3.78 13.17
C VAL A 187 -4.13 -3.91 13.44
N GLN A 188 -3.64 -3.40 14.55
CA GLN A 188 -2.20 -3.32 14.87
C GLN A 188 -1.45 -4.63 14.65
N LYS A 189 -1.99 -5.77 15.10
CA LYS A 189 -1.34 -7.09 14.96
C LYS A 189 -1.20 -7.55 13.50
N TYR A 190 -2.00 -6.98 12.61
CA TYR A 190 -2.00 -7.28 11.18
C TYR A 190 -1.20 -6.27 10.36
N LEU A 191 -0.84 -5.11 10.93
CA LEU A 191 -0.21 -4.02 10.18
C LEU A 191 1.06 -4.50 9.48
N SER A 192 1.06 -4.44 8.18
CA SER A 192 2.14 -4.95 7.32
C SER A 192 2.73 -3.89 6.42
N ILE A 193 1.90 -2.95 5.96
CA ILE A 193 2.27 -1.88 5.02
C ILE A 193 1.52 -0.61 5.43
N VAL A 194 2.16 0.55 5.21
CA VAL A 194 1.52 1.87 5.33
C VAL A 194 1.70 2.64 4.03
N ALA A 195 0.60 3.16 3.48
CA ALA A 195 0.64 4.07 2.34
C ALA A 195 1.06 5.47 2.82
N LEU A 196 1.83 6.14 1.99
CA LEU A 196 2.19 7.54 2.18
C LEU A 196 1.53 8.35 1.07
N LYS A 197 0.37 8.92 1.39
CA LYS A 197 -0.47 9.69 0.47
C LYS A 197 -1.28 10.71 1.26
N ASP A 198 -1.30 11.97 0.83
CA ASP A 198 -1.99 13.04 1.51
C ASP A 198 -3.22 13.53 0.72
N VAL A 199 -4.15 14.16 1.41
CA VAL A 199 -5.43 14.60 0.84
C VAL A 199 -5.88 15.92 1.41
N LEU A 200 -6.34 16.80 0.55
CA LEU A 200 -7.13 17.96 0.92
C LEU A 200 -8.61 17.66 0.62
N LYS A 201 -9.50 17.94 1.56
CA LYS A 201 -10.94 17.81 1.36
C LYS A 201 -11.67 19.10 1.72
N TRP A 202 -12.77 19.38 1.01
CA TRP A 202 -13.58 20.57 1.22
C TRP A 202 -15.06 20.29 0.97
N ARG A 203 -15.91 21.22 1.40
CA ARG A 203 -17.33 21.19 1.07
C ARG A 203 -17.55 21.79 -0.31
N GLU A 204 -18.24 21.08 -1.17
CA GLU A 204 -18.84 21.60 -2.40
C GLU A 204 -20.37 21.50 -2.35
N GLU A 205 -21.05 22.18 -3.25
CA GLU A 205 -22.48 21.99 -3.46
C GLU A 205 -22.71 21.09 -4.67
N LYS A 206 -23.51 20.03 -4.49
CA LYS A 206 -23.82 19.08 -5.52
C LYS A 206 -25.27 18.65 -5.39
N ASN A 207 -26.04 18.78 -6.48
CA ASN A 207 -27.47 18.39 -6.51
C ASN A 207 -28.31 19.04 -5.39
N GLY A 208 -28.06 20.29 -5.05
CA GLY A 208 -28.81 21.04 -4.05
C GLY A 208 -28.51 20.72 -2.59
N HIS A 209 -27.41 19.98 -2.31
CA HIS A 209 -26.93 19.72 -0.95
C HIS A 209 -25.39 19.80 -0.86
N GLY A 210 -24.89 19.91 0.38
CA GLY A 210 -23.46 19.85 0.62
C GLY A 210 -22.90 18.45 0.35
N SER A 211 -21.78 18.39 -0.32
CA SER A 211 -21.01 17.18 -0.64
C SER A 211 -19.55 17.38 -0.25
N VAL A 212 -18.81 16.31 -0.06
CA VAL A 212 -17.36 16.35 0.15
C VAL A 212 -16.68 16.17 -1.20
N ALA A 213 -15.84 17.14 -1.57
CA ALA A 213 -14.85 17.01 -2.63
C ALA A 213 -13.47 16.81 -2.01
N PHE A 214 -12.57 16.18 -2.75
CA PHE A 214 -11.21 15.97 -2.30
C PHE A 214 -10.22 15.92 -3.48
N GLU A 215 -8.96 16.16 -3.16
CA GLU A 215 -7.84 16.07 -4.09
C GLU A 215 -6.64 15.44 -3.37
N VAL A 216 -5.91 14.58 -4.08
CA VAL A 216 -4.60 14.07 -3.62
C VAL A 216 -3.59 15.18 -3.80
N VAL A 217 -2.92 15.55 -2.72
CA VAL A 217 -1.96 16.67 -2.69
C VAL A 217 -0.59 16.19 -2.21
N PRO A 218 0.49 16.95 -2.48
CA PRO A 218 1.81 16.64 -1.95
C PRO A 218 1.81 16.49 -0.44
N ALA A 219 2.63 15.58 0.07
CA ALA A 219 2.72 15.29 1.49
C ALA A 219 3.02 16.54 2.34
N GLY A 220 2.20 16.79 3.34
CA GLY A 220 2.24 17.95 4.23
C GLY A 220 1.43 19.16 3.73
N GLU A 221 0.81 19.08 2.56
CA GLU A 221 -0.12 20.09 2.05
C GLU A 221 -1.59 19.72 2.29
N GLY A 222 -1.84 18.50 2.78
CA GLY A 222 -3.17 17.97 3.03
C GLY A 222 -3.57 17.95 4.49
N MET A 223 -4.46 17.01 4.83
CA MET A 223 -5.09 16.86 6.14
C MET A 223 -4.57 15.66 6.94
N VAL A 224 -3.63 14.90 6.42
CA VAL A 224 -3.01 13.80 7.18
C VAL A 224 -2.02 14.39 8.18
N ASP A 225 -2.23 14.13 9.47
CA ASP A 225 -1.25 14.47 10.50
C ASP A 225 -0.08 13.48 10.47
N TRP A 226 0.88 13.75 9.61
CA TRP A 226 2.07 12.91 9.45
C TRP A 226 2.89 12.79 10.73
N THR A 227 2.88 13.81 11.58
CA THR A 227 3.59 13.76 12.86
C THR A 227 2.96 12.74 13.78
N ALA A 228 1.63 12.75 13.91
CA ALA A 228 0.90 11.75 14.68
C ALA A 228 1.02 10.35 14.08
N VAL A 229 0.88 10.19 12.75
CA VAL A 229 1.03 8.91 12.04
C VAL A 229 2.39 8.28 12.34
N PHE A 230 3.49 9.03 12.18
CA PHE A 230 4.83 8.51 12.42
C PHE A 230 5.10 8.21 13.91
N ALA A 231 4.59 9.04 14.82
CA ALA A 231 4.66 8.79 16.27
C ALA A 231 3.93 7.50 16.65
N ASP A 232 2.74 7.26 16.09
CA ASP A 232 1.98 6.04 16.32
C ASP A 232 2.67 4.80 15.76
N LEU A 233 3.22 4.88 14.55
CA LEU A 233 4.01 3.80 13.97
C LEU A 233 5.24 3.47 14.81
N HIS A 234 5.89 4.49 15.39
CA HIS A 234 7.00 4.31 16.32
C HIS A 234 6.53 3.62 17.61
N ARG A 235 5.43 4.10 18.19
CA ARG A 235 4.87 3.56 19.45
C ARG A 235 4.55 2.07 19.34
N VAL A 236 4.02 1.61 18.20
CA VAL A 236 3.71 0.19 17.97
C VAL A 236 4.89 -0.64 17.47
N GLY A 237 6.06 -0.04 17.31
CA GLY A 237 7.28 -0.74 16.86
C GLY A 237 7.22 -1.17 15.38
N TYR A 238 6.51 -0.42 14.53
CA TYR A 238 6.36 -0.75 13.10
C TYR A 238 7.71 -0.94 12.39
N GLN A 239 7.82 -2.00 11.58
CA GLN A 239 9.05 -2.36 10.86
C GLN A 239 8.81 -2.59 9.34
N GLY A 240 7.58 -2.46 8.88
CA GLY A 240 7.22 -2.70 7.48
C GLY A 240 7.61 -1.57 6.52
N PRO A 241 7.41 -1.74 5.22
CA PRO A 241 7.67 -0.72 4.21
C PRO A 241 6.67 0.43 4.29
N LEU A 242 7.13 1.62 3.88
CA LEU A 242 6.36 2.86 3.75
C LEU A 242 6.22 3.15 2.24
N SER A 243 5.03 2.92 1.67
CA SER A 243 4.79 3.01 0.22
C SER A 243 4.24 4.36 -0.19
N MET A 244 5.04 5.16 -0.88
CA MET A 244 4.63 6.45 -1.46
C MET A 244 3.80 6.21 -2.72
N HIS A 245 2.58 6.73 -2.77
CA HIS A 245 1.68 6.45 -3.90
C HIS A 245 1.79 7.43 -5.06
N CYS A 246 2.14 8.69 -4.85
CA CYS A 246 2.40 9.70 -5.89
C CYS A 246 1.35 9.73 -7.01
N GLU A 247 0.07 9.58 -6.68
CA GLU A 247 -1.03 9.42 -7.65
C GLU A 247 -1.55 10.78 -8.17
N TYR A 248 -0.68 11.57 -8.79
CA TYR A 248 -0.97 12.89 -9.36
C TYR A 248 -1.34 12.76 -10.83
N HIS A 249 -2.64 12.56 -11.13
CA HIS A 249 -3.12 12.19 -12.48
C HIS A 249 -3.18 13.34 -13.49
N GLN A 250 -3.15 14.59 -13.07
CA GLN A 250 -3.39 15.75 -13.94
C GLN A 250 -2.28 16.80 -13.88
N VAL A 251 -1.11 16.42 -13.37
CA VAL A 251 0.03 17.32 -13.33
C VAL A 251 0.95 17.10 -14.54
N PRO A 252 1.60 18.15 -15.07
CA PRO A 252 2.65 17.99 -16.07
C PRO A 252 3.79 17.08 -15.58
N GLU A 253 4.45 16.37 -16.48
CA GLU A 253 5.51 15.42 -16.12
C GLU A 253 6.62 16.07 -15.27
N ALA A 254 7.08 17.26 -15.64
CA ALA A 254 8.10 17.98 -14.87
C ALA A 254 7.64 18.29 -13.44
N GLU A 255 6.36 18.58 -13.26
CA GLU A 255 5.76 18.83 -11.94
C GLU A 255 5.65 17.55 -11.13
N PHE A 256 5.27 16.43 -11.75
CA PHE A 256 5.28 15.11 -11.11
C PHE A 256 6.64 14.79 -10.50
N TRP A 257 7.72 14.96 -11.27
CA TRP A 257 9.07 14.70 -10.79
C TRP A 257 9.51 15.64 -9.68
N ARG A 258 9.11 16.92 -9.74
CA ARG A 258 9.35 17.89 -8.68
C ARG A 258 8.66 17.48 -7.37
N ILE A 259 7.39 17.08 -7.45
CA ILE A 259 6.59 16.62 -6.31
C ILE A 259 7.22 15.34 -5.72
N LEU A 260 7.51 14.34 -6.53
CA LEU A 260 8.14 13.09 -6.07
C LEU A 260 9.41 13.35 -5.27
N LYS A 261 10.29 14.23 -5.78
CA LYS A 261 11.53 14.63 -5.09
C LYS A 261 11.24 15.27 -3.73
N GLY A 262 10.26 16.16 -3.68
CA GLY A 262 9.83 16.82 -2.44
C GLY A 262 9.30 15.83 -1.41
N GLU A 263 8.45 14.90 -1.82
CA GLU A 263 7.87 13.87 -0.94
C GLU A 263 8.90 12.89 -0.40
N VAL A 264 9.83 12.42 -1.24
CA VAL A 264 10.95 11.59 -0.78
C VAL A 264 11.74 12.32 0.33
N ALA A 265 12.06 13.59 0.12
CA ALA A 265 12.74 14.39 1.13
C ALA A 265 11.90 14.60 2.40
N PHE A 266 10.60 14.85 2.25
CA PHE A 266 9.66 15.00 3.36
C PHE A 266 9.61 13.74 4.22
N PHE A 267 9.32 12.59 3.65
CA PHE A 267 9.17 11.35 4.41
C PHE A 267 10.49 10.82 4.97
N LYS A 268 11.63 11.06 4.30
CA LYS A 268 12.94 10.78 4.87
C LYS A 268 13.21 11.60 6.13
N ARG A 269 12.85 12.90 6.13
CA ARG A 269 12.94 13.75 7.34
C ARG A 269 12.00 13.22 8.45
N MET A 270 10.75 12.91 8.12
CA MET A 270 9.80 12.35 9.09
C MET A 270 10.35 11.07 9.72
N ARG A 271 10.85 10.14 8.90
CA ARG A 271 11.47 8.90 9.37
C ARG A 271 12.70 9.17 10.26
N ALA A 272 13.59 10.05 9.85
CA ALA A 272 14.78 10.39 10.63
C ALA A 272 14.42 11.03 11.98
N ASN A 273 13.47 11.95 12.01
CA ASN A 273 13.01 12.58 13.25
C ASN A 273 12.36 11.57 14.20
N THR A 274 11.65 10.59 13.68
CA THR A 274 10.91 9.62 14.50
C THR A 274 11.82 8.49 15.04
N TRP A 275 12.70 7.96 14.22
CA TRP A 275 13.54 6.79 14.58
C TRP A 275 15.03 7.09 14.68
N GLY A 276 15.50 8.24 14.19
CA GLY A 276 16.90 8.67 14.27
C GLY A 276 17.30 9.27 15.62
N ALA A 277 16.36 9.80 16.38
CA ALA A 277 16.62 10.48 17.66
C ALA A 277 17.03 9.54 18.81
N GLN A 278 16.90 8.22 18.67
CA GLN A 278 17.28 7.26 19.72
C GLN A 278 18.79 6.94 19.80
N ALA A 279 19.57 7.35 18.80
CA ALA A 279 21.03 7.14 18.84
C ALA A 279 21.77 8.05 19.84
N THR A 280 21.13 9.12 20.32
CA THR A 280 21.74 10.12 21.21
C THR A 280 21.24 10.06 22.66
N ALA A 281 20.18 9.33 22.96
CA ALA A 281 19.60 9.24 24.31
C ALA A 281 20.14 8.07 25.18
N GLY A 282 21.03 7.23 24.63
CA GLY A 282 21.60 6.05 25.30
C GLY A 282 23.07 6.18 25.76
N ALA A 283 23.64 7.40 25.70
CA ALA A 283 25.02 7.69 26.12
C ALA A 283 25.05 8.85 27.14
N GLY A 284 24.26 8.71 28.19
CA GLY A 284 24.27 9.61 29.33
C GLY A 284 24.18 8.84 30.62
#